data_ba5269f53f20a9d264e5748dc3f1ddb2
#
_entry.id   ba5269f53f20a9d264e5748dc3f1ddb2
#
_cell.length_a   1.000
_cell.length_b   1.000
_cell.length_c   1.000
_cell.angle_alpha   90.00
_cell.angle_beta   90.00
_cell.angle_gamma   90.00
#
_symmetry.space_group_name_H-M   'P 1'
#
loop_
_entity.id
_entity.type
_entity.pdbx_description
1 polymer ?
#
loop_
_entity_poly.entity_id
_entity_poly.type
_entity_poly.pdbx_seq_one_letter_code
_entity_poly.pdbx_strand_id
1 'polypeptide(L)'
;LYNATEMEGYTIVYNRTKTKDRRLDKAQMKVDIPRLILPLVEKYKDKTGKRLFNFYQYYADEKDFNKAINYGLKEICTILEIDDLEYYAARHSWATIALNKAGIDKYIVHAALNHIDDAMKVTDIYIERDFVNENKANTKVAKYVFGK
;
A
#
# COMPACT_ATOMS: atom_id res chain seq x y z
N LEU A 1 4.57 -2.63 -4.53
CA LEU A 1 5.91 -2.25 -4.02
C LEU A 1 7.05 -2.90 -4.82
N TYR A 2 6.99 -4.20 -5.11
CA TYR A 2 8.05 -4.90 -5.87
C TYR A 2 8.38 -4.23 -7.21
N ASN A 3 7.38 -3.73 -7.93
CA ASN A 3 7.52 -3.10 -9.24
C ASN A 3 7.49 -1.56 -9.22
N ALA A 4 7.51 -0.91 -8.05
CA ALA A 4 7.52 0.54 -7.97
C ALA A 4 8.86 1.10 -8.48
N THR A 5 8.79 2.03 -9.42
CA THR A 5 9.95 2.62 -10.09
C THR A 5 10.17 4.09 -9.76
N GLU A 6 9.14 4.80 -9.33
CA GLU A 6 9.17 6.26 -9.21
C GLU A 6 8.83 6.73 -7.80
N MET A 7 9.52 7.75 -7.37
CA MET A 7 9.26 8.50 -6.16
C MET A 7 9.52 9.98 -6.41
N GLU A 8 8.47 10.79 -6.32
CA GLU A 8 8.55 12.25 -6.36
C GLU A 8 8.66 12.78 -4.93
N GLY A 9 9.86 13.19 -4.50
CA GLY A 9 10.09 13.56 -3.12
C GLY A 9 9.84 12.38 -2.16
N TYR A 10 8.78 12.45 -1.36
CA TYR A 10 8.35 11.38 -0.46
C TYR A 10 7.04 10.71 -0.89
N THR A 11 6.65 10.87 -2.14
CA THR A 11 5.42 10.28 -2.69
C THR A 11 5.76 9.13 -3.63
N ILE A 12 5.25 7.93 -3.35
CA ILE A 12 5.35 6.80 -4.27
C ILE A 12 4.24 6.93 -5.31
N VAL A 13 4.63 6.94 -6.59
CA VAL A 13 3.69 6.96 -7.73
C VAL A 13 3.74 5.60 -8.42
N TYR A 14 2.60 4.98 -8.63
CA TYR A 14 2.52 3.70 -9.35
C TYR A 14 1.15 3.48 -9.99
N ASN A 15 1.12 2.63 -11.01
CA ASN A 15 -0.12 2.18 -11.64
C ASN A 15 -0.42 0.75 -11.18
N ARG A 16 -1.63 0.52 -10.68
CA ARG A 16 -2.04 -0.81 -10.21
C ARG A 16 -2.12 -1.79 -11.37
N THR A 17 -1.23 -2.77 -11.42
CA THR A 17 -1.07 -3.72 -12.54
C THR A 17 -2.38 -4.41 -12.93
N LYS A 18 -3.18 -4.85 -11.94
CA LYS A 18 -4.42 -5.61 -12.17
C LYS A 18 -5.52 -4.81 -12.91
N THR A 19 -5.51 -3.48 -12.81
CA THR A 19 -6.62 -2.63 -13.29
C THR A 19 -6.19 -1.51 -14.23
N LYS A 20 -4.89 -1.33 -14.47
CA LYS A 20 -4.35 -0.23 -15.30
C LYS A 20 -4.92 -0.18 -16.72
N ASP A 21 -5.14 -1.36 -17.32
CA ASP A 21 -5.59 -1.46 -18.71
C ASP A 21 -7.13 -1.34 -18.86
N ARG A 22 -7.86 -1.24 -17.74
CA ARG A 22 -9.32 -1.13 -17.69
C ARG A 22 -9.80 0.26 -17.29
N ARG A 23 -8.90 1.20 -17.02
CA ARG A 23 -9.22 2.54 -16.51
C ARG A 23 -8.53 3.61 -17.33
N LEU A 24 -9.24 4.72 -17.57
CA LEU A 24 -8.71 5.90 -18.28
C LEU A 24 -7.52 6.53 -17.53
N ASP A 25 -7.59 6.59 -16.21
CA ASP A 25 -6.53 7.07 -15.32
C ASP A 25 -5.38 6.05 -15.12
N LYS A 26 -5.39 4.94 -15.89
CA LYS A 26 -4.44 3.83 -15.78
C LYS A 26 -4.28 3.30 -14.34
N ALA A 27 -5.31 3.48 -13.50
CA ALA A 27 -5.31 3.11 -12.08
C ALA A 27 -4.10 3.68 -11.32
N GLN A 28 -3.73 4.93 -11.61
CA GLN A 28 -2.63 5.62 -10.92
C GLN A 28 -2.96 5.80 -9.45
N MET A 29 -1.93 5.63 -8.62
CA MET A 29 -1.93 5.87 -7.18
C MET A 29 -0.76 6.78 -6.82
N LYS A 30 -1.04 7.75 -5.97
CA LYS A 30 -0.03 8.63 -5.34
C LYS A 30 -0.12 8.45 -3.83
N VAL A 31 0.91 7.87 -3.24
CA VAL A 31 0.93 7.52 -1.81
C VAL A 31 2.07 8.25 -1.12
N ASP A 32 1.73 9.23 -0.30
CA ASP A 32 2.69 9.93 0.53
C ASP A 32 3.21 8.99 1.63
N ILE A 33 4.52 8.98 1.80
CA ILE A 33 5.17 8.18 2.82
C ILE A 33 5.14 8.95 4.14
N PRO A 34 4.44 8.47 5.17
CA PRO A 34 4.50 9.09 6.49
C PRO A 34 5.94 9.14 7.00
N ARG A 35 6.36 10.27 7.56
CA ARG A 35 7.74 10.47 8.07
C ARG A 35 8.22 9.35 8.98
N LEU A 36 7.31 8.79 9.76
CA LEU A 36 7.52 7.67 10.67
C LEU A 36 8.05 6.40 9.96
N ILE A 37 7.72 6.21 8.67
CA ILE A 37 8.06 5.02 7.87
C ILE A 37 9.29 5.27 6.98
N LEU A 38 9.76 6.51 6.86
CA LEU A 38 10.93 6.85 6.03
C LEU A 38 12.17 5.99 6.32
N PRO A 39 12.52 5.68 7.58
CA PRO A 39 13.67 4.82 7.86
C PRO A 39 13.57 3.42 7.22
N LEU A 40 12.34 2.86 7.13
CA LEU A 40 12.11 1.58 6.44
C LEU A 40 12.28 1.71 4.92
N VAL A 41 11.81 2.82 4.34
CA VAL A 41 11.98 3.09 2.91
C VAL A 41 13.46 3.21 2.57
N GLU A 42 14.22 3.99 3.32
CA GLU A 42 15.67 4.17 3.11
C GLU A 42 16.45 2.86 3.29
N LYS A 43 16.06 2.01 4.25
CA LYS A 43 16.68 0.70 4.47
C LYS A 43 16.61 -0.21 3.25
N TYR A 44 15.49 -0.19 2.52
CA TYR A 44 15.23 -1.09 1.39
C TYR A 44 15.32 -0.39 0.03
N LYS A 45 15.72 0.87 0.00
CA LYS A 45 15.88 1.65 -1.22
C LYS A 45 16.91 1.02 -2.15
N ASP A 46 16.60 0.99 -3.44
CA ASP A 46 17.54 0.55 -4.45
C ASP A 46 18.60 1.62 -4.74
N LYS A 47 19.86 1.32 -4.44
CA LYS A 47 20.98 2.23 -4.67
C LYS A 47 21.38 2.35 -6.14
N THR A 48 20.91 1.42 -6.99
CA THR A 48 21.20 1.45 -8.43
C THR A 48 20.27 2.36 -9.22
N GLY A 49 19.15 2.79 -8.60
CA GLY A 49 18.14 3.62 -9.25
C GLY A 49 17.27 2.90 -10.29
N LYS A 50 17.42 1.57 -10.45
CA LYS A 50 16.65 0.79 -11.40
C LYS A 50 15.18 0.63 -10.95
N ARG A 51 14.96 0.52 -9.64
CA ARG A 51 13.63 0.48 -9.02
C ARG A 51 13.63 1.30 -7.73
N LEU A 52 12.48 1.46 -7.12
CA LEU A 52 12.38 2.14 -5.82
C LEU A 52 13.01 1.30 -4.70
N PHE A 53 12.76 -0.02 -4.70
CA PHE A 53 13.26 -0.94 -3.70
C PHE A 53 14.15 -2.02 -4.31
N ASN A 54 15.09 -2.53 -3.53
CA ASN A 54 16.10 -3.50 -3.96
C ASN A 54 15.61 -4.97 -3.99
N PHE A 55 14.34 -5.23 -3.74
CA PHE A 55 13.79 -6.60 -3.65
C PHE A 55 14.04 -7.46 -4.91
N TYR A 56 14.02 -6.84 -6.10
CA TYR A 56 14.28 -7.54 -7.36
C TYR A 56 15.71 -8.11 -7.48
N GLN A 57 16.62 -7.68 -6.62
CA GLN A 57 17.99 -8.20 -6.60
C GLN A 57 18.09 -9.55 -5.88
N TYR A 58 17.10 -9.88 -5.04
CA TYR A 58 17.08 -11.08 -4.19
C TYR A 58 16.03 -12.11 -4.63
N TYR A 59 15.01 -11.68 -5.38
CA TYR A 59 13.89 -12.51 -5.79
C TYR A 59 13.71 -12.41 -7.31
N ALA A 60 13.46 -13.54 -7.96
CA ALA A 60 13.35 -13.61 -9.41
C ALA A 60 12.14 -12.81 -9.92
N ASP A 61 11.02 -12.89 -9.21
CA ASP A 61 9.79 -12.20 -9.55
C ASP A 61 8.94 -11.84 -8.32
N GLU A 62 7.78 -11.20 -8.55
CA GLU A 62 6.83 -10.82 -7.50
C GLU A 62 6.26 -12.04 -6.75
N LYS A 63 6.12 -13.20 -7.43
CA LYS A 63 5.56 -14.41 -6.80
C LYS A 63 6.55 -14.99 -5.81
N ASP A 64 7.83 -15.04 -6.18
CA ASP A 64 8.89 -15.52 -5.29
C ASP A 64 9.06 -14.61 -4.08
N PHE A 65 9.00 -13.29 -4.30
CA PHE A 65 8.99 -12.31 -3.22
C PHE A 65 7.82 -12.53 -2.25
N ASN A 66 6.59 -12.71 -2.76
CA ASN A 66 5.41 -12.95 -1.93
C ASN A 66 5.49 -14.28 -1.17
N LYS A 67 6.00 -15.35 -1.80
CA LYS A 67 6.22 -16.64 -1.13
C LYS A 67 7.20 -16.50 0.04
N ALA A 68 8.33 -15.82 -0.18
CA ALA A 68 9.33 -15.61 0.86
C ALA A 68 8.78 -14.83 2.06
N ILE A 69 7.98 -13.77 1.82
CA ILE A 69 7.34 -13.02 2.89
C ILE A 69 6.34 -13.90 3.64
N ASN A 70 5.47 -14.63 2.93
CA ASN A 70 4.47 -15.49 3.58
C ASN A 70 5.13 -16.62 4.39
N TYR A 71 6.22 -17.18 3.90
CA TYR A 71 7.00 -18.16 4.64
C TYR A 71 7.54 -17.56 5.95
N GLY A 72 8.19 -16.40 5.90
CA GLY A 72 8.70 -15.74 7.11
C GLY A 72 7.58 -15.31 8.08
N LEU A 73 6.41 -14.88 7.56
CA LEU A 73 5.25 -14.59 8.40
C LEU A 73 4.75 -15.84 9.13
N LYS A 74 4.70 -17.00 8.46
CA LYS A 74 4.30 -18.27 9.08
C LYS A 74 5.24 -18.68 10.19
N GLU A 75 6.56 -18.53 10.01
CA GLU A 75 7.53 -18.77 11.09
C GLU A 75 7.29 -17.85 12.30
N ILE A 76 7.05 -16.56 12.07
CA ILE A 76 6.73 -15.61 13.12
C ILE A 76 5.44 -16.00 13.85
N CYS A 77 4.38 -16.37 13.12
CA CYS A 77 3.12 -16.82 13.69
C CYS A 77 3.29 -18.05 14.59
N THR A 78 4.12 -19.01 14.15
CA THR A 78 4.45 -20.18 14.95
C THR A 78 5.17 -19.80 16.26
N ILE A 79 6.13 -18.87 16.21
CA ILE A 79 6.86 -18.39 17.40
C ILE A 79 5.94 -17.67 18.38
N LEU A 80 4.97 -16.92 17.85
CA LEU A 80 4.03 -16.10 18.65
C LEU A 80 2.78 -16.86 19.07
N GLU A 81 2.63 -18.13 18.65
CA GLU A 81 1.46 -18.97 18.90
C GLU A 81 0.13 -18.31 18.47
N ILE A 82 0.14 -17.66 17.29
CA ILE A 82 -1.03 -17.02 16.69
C ILE A 82 -1.39 -17.70 15.36
N ASP A 83 -2.63 -17.46 14.91
CA ASP A 83 -3.09 -17.97 13.61
C ASP A 83 -2.21 -17.48 12.46
N ASP A 84 -2.09 -18.29 11.41
CA ASP A 84 -1.29 -17.99 10.23
C ASP A 84 -1.76 -16.68 9.56
N LEU A 85 -0.81 -15.78 9.38
CA LEU A 85 -0.99 -14.53 8.65
C LEU A 85 -0.34 -14.59 7.28
N GLU A 86 -1.03 -14.07 6.29
CA GLU A 86 -0.46 -13.84 4.96
C GLU A 86 -0.13 -12.34 4.77
N TYR A 87 0.80 -12.06 3.88
CA TYR A 87 1.19 -10.69 3.53
C TYR A 87 -0.02 -9.82 3.13
N TYR A 88 -1.04 -10.41 2.51
CA TYR A 88 -2.26 -9.71 2.13
C TYR A 88 -3.10 -9.25 3.33
N ALA A 89 -2.94 -9.87 4.49
CA ALA A 89 -3.61 -9.46 5.73
C ALA A 89 -3.30 -8.00 6.13
N ALA A 90 -2.12 -7.49 5.76
CA ALA A 90 -1.76 -6.09 5.99
C ALA A 90 -2.77 -5.10 5.36
N ARG A 91 -3.31 -5.44 4.19
CA ARG A 91 -4.33 -4.63 3.52
C ARG A 91 -5.65 -4.63 4.30
N HIS A 92 -6.07 -5.78 4.81
CA HIS A 92 -7.28 -5.90 5.63
C HIS A 92 -7.10 -5.19 6.98
N SER A 93 -5.95 -5.36 7.62
CA SER A 93 -5.61 -4.68 8.87
C SER A 93 -5.63 -3.16 8.70
N TRP A 94 -5.03 -2.64 7.62
CA TRP A 94 -5.07 -1.22 7.32
C TRP A 94 -6.52 -0.71 7.21
N ALA A 95 -7.38 -1.39 6.45
CA ALA A 95 -8.78 -1.00 6.28
C ALA A 95 -9.55 -1.05 7.61
N THR A 96 -9.37 -2.11 8.40
CA THR A 96 -10.01 -2.27 9.71
C THR A 96 -9.58 -1.19 10.69
N ILE A 97 -8.29 -0.87 10.75
CA ILE A 97 -7.76 0.19 11.61
C ILE A 97 -8.27 1.56 11.14
N ALA A 98 -8.26 1.81 9.84
CA ALA A 98 -8.75 3.07 9.27
C ALA A 98 -10.21 3.33 9.67
N LEU A 99 -11.08 2.35 9.47
CA LEU A 99 -12.51 2.46 9.79
C LEU A 99 -12.76 2.51 11.31
N ASN A 100 -12.25 1.55 12.05
CA ASN A 100 -12.69 1.29 13.42
C ASN A 100 -11.86 2.00 14.50
N LYS A 101 -10.62 2.39 14.18
CA LYS A 101 -9.70 3.01 15.15
C LYS A 101 -9.33 4.44 14.80
N ALA A 102 -9.11 4.73 13.52
CA ALA A 102 -8.75 6.07 13.06
C ALA A 102 -9.95 6.95 12.66
N GLY A 103 -11.17 6.39 12.66
CA GLY A 103 -12.40 7.11 12.34
C GLY A 103 -12.41 7.66 10.91
N ILE A 104 -11.84 6.92 9.96
CA ILE A 104 -11.81 7.32 8.56
C ILE A 104 -13.11 6.91 7.88
N ASP A 105 -13.68 7.82 7.10
CA ASP A 105 -14.87 7.56 6.32
C ASP A 105 -14.68 6.37 5.34
N LYS A 106 -15.73 5.55 5.20
CA LYS A 106 -15.69 4.34 4.36
C LYS A 106 -15.37 4.62 2.90
N TYR A 107 -15.79 5.76 2.36
CA TYR A 107 -15.52 6.12 0.96
C TYR A 107 -14.05 6.47 0.76
N ILE A 108 -13.42 7.13 1.73
CA ILE A 108 -11.98 7.39 1.72
C ILE A 108 -11.19 6.07 1.80
N VAL A 109 -11.62 5.14 2.66
CA VAL A 109 -11.01 3.80 2.73
C VAL A 109 -11.15 3.06 1.40
N HIS A 110 -12.33 3.11 0.79
CA HIS A 110 -12.59 2.50 -0.52
C HIS A 110 -11.67 3.06 -1.61
N ALA A 111 -11.55 4.40 -1.66
CA ALA A 111 -10.66 5.11 -2.59
C ALA A 111 -9.19 4.76 -2.35
N ALA A 112 -8.73 4.76 -1.10
CA ALA A 112 -7.36 4.40 -0.73
C ALA A 112 -7.01 2.95 -1.09
N LEU A 113 -7.97 2.03 -1.00
CA LEU A 113 -7.83 0.66 -1.47
C LEU A 113 -7.92 0.53 -2.99
N ASN A 114 -8.18 1.62 -3.70
CA ASN A 114 -8.38 1.65 -5.15
C ASN A 114 -9.47 0.66 -5.61
N HIS A 115 -10.55 0.56 -4.85
CA HIS A 115 -11.72 -0.20 -5.24
C HIS A 115 -12.56 0.61 -6.24
N ILE A 116 -13.25 -0.07 -7.14
CA ILE A 116 -14.26 0.52 -8.01
C ILE A 116 -15.60 0.17 -7.38
N ASP A 117 -16.42 1.17 -7.13
CA ASP A 117 -17.82 1.00 -6.75
C ASP A 117 -18.68 1.28 -7.99
N ASP A 118 -19.32 0.25 -8.51
CA ASP A 118 -20.16 0.39 -9.71
C ASP A 118 -21.37 1.33 -9.48
N ALA A 119 -21.83 1.45 -8.24
CA ALA A 119 -22.88 2.39 -7.86
C ALA A 119 -22.43 3.85 -7.83
N MET A 120 -21.13 4.09 -7.68
CA MET A 120 -20.53 5.44 -7.60
C MET A 120 -19.92 5.93 -8.91
N LYS A 121 -19.88 5.10 -9.96
CA LYS A 121 -19.23 5.43 -11.25
C LYS A 121 -19.66 6.78 -11.84
N VAL A 122 -20.94 7.13 -11.73
CA VAL A 122 -21.46 8.38 -12.28
C VAL A 122 -20.94 9.57 -11.47
N THR A 123 -20.83 9.45 -10.16
CA THR A 123 -20.32 10.50 -9.27
C THR A 123 -18.81 10.65 -9.39
N ASP A 124 -18.09 9.53 -9.56
CA ASP A 124 -16.62 9.51 -9.71
C ASP A 124 -16.12 10.29 -10.94
N ILE A 125 -16.98 10.46 -11.98
CA ILE A 125 -16.64 11.26 -13.18
C ILE A 125 -16.44 12.74 -12.84
N TYR A 126 -17.11 13.23 -11.78
CA TYR A 126 -17.07 14.64 -11.37
C TYR A 126 -16.02 14.92 -10.27
N ILE A 127 -15.38 13.87 -9.75
CA ILE A 127 -14.40 14.01 -8.67
C ILE A 127 -12.98 13.95 -9.27
N GLU A 128 -12.29 15.07 -9.23
CA GLU A 128 -10.85 15.10 -9.50
C GLU A 128 -10.11 14.44 -8.33
N ARG A 129 -9.36 13.41 -8.63
CA ARG A 129 -8.67 12.61 -7.62
C ARG A 129 -7.33 13.25 -7.26
N ASP A 130 -7.25 13.92 -6.13
CA ASP A 130 -6.06 14.60 -5.63
C ASP A 130 -5.24 13.77 -4.60
N PHE A 131 -5.78 12.64 -4.14
CA PHE A 131 -5.20 11.74 -3.13
C PHE A 131 -4.99 12.35 -1.73
N VAL A 132 -5.41 13.58 -1.48
CA VAL A 132 -5.18 14.27 -0.20
C VAL A 132 -5.83 13.55 0.97
N ASN A 133 -7.08 13.10 0.81
CA ASN A 133 -7.81 12.42 1.88
C ASN A 133 -7.26 11.01 2.14
N GLU A 134 -6.89 10.26 1.10
CA GLU A 134 -6.27 8.95 1.21
C GLU A 134 -4.91 9.04 1.92
N ASN A 135 -4.12 10.07 1.63
CA ASN A 135 -2.82 10.30 2.25
C ASN A 135 -2.94 10.75 3.71
N LYS A 136 -3.94 11.58 4.04
CA LYS A 136 -4.28 11.88 5.45
C LYS A 136 -4.70 10.64 6.22
N ALA A 137 -5.53 9.77 5.62
CA ALA A 137 -5.93 8.51 6.21
C ALA A 137 -4.73 7.60 6.46
N ASN A 138 -3.84 7.45 5.47
CA ASN A 138 -2.62 6.66 5.60
C ASN A 138 -1.73 7.15 6.75
N THR A 139 -1.56 8.46 6.87
CA THR A 139 -0.81 9.07 7.97
C THR A 139 -1.43 8.79 9.35
N LYS A 140 -2.76 8.86 9.47
CA LYS A 140 -3.47 8.53 10.73
C LYS A 140 -3.30 7.06 11.11
N VAL A 141 -3.45 6.14 10.15
CA VAL A 141 -3.25 4.71 10.38
C VAL A 141 -1.79 4.42 10.78
N ALA A 142 -0.82 5.01 10.08
CA ALA A 142 0.59 4.84 10.42
C ALA A 142 0.89 5.34 11.84
N LYS A 143 0.35 6.49 12.25
CA LYS A 143 0.48 6.99 13.62
C LYS A 143 -0.16 6.07 14.65
N TYR A 144 -1.32 5.48 14.34
CA TYR A 144 -1.97 4.53 15.25
C TYR A 144 -1.12 3.27 15.48
N VAL A 145 -0.49 2.76 14.41
CA VAL A 145 0.29 1.50 14.48
C VAL A 145 1.68 1.71 15.06
N PHE A 146 2.36 2.78 14.70
CA PHE A 146 3.78 2.98 14.99
C PHE A 146 4.08 4.18 15.90
N GLY A 147 3.11 5.04 16.15
CA GLY A 147 3.28 6.26 16.94
C GLY A 147 3.13 5.97 18.45
N LYS A 148 4.11 5.29 19.02
CA LYS A 148 4.25 5.15 20.49
C LYS A 148 5.09 6.30 21.06
#